data_ad1f94a5f71c1873a340e7ae173f3eb5
#
_entry.id   ad1f94a5f71c1873a340e7ae173f3eb5
#
_cell.length_a   1.000
_cell.length_b   1.000
_cell.length_c   1.000
_cell.angle_alpha   90.00
_cell.angle_beta   90.00
_cell.angle_gamma   90.00
#
_symmetry.space_group_name_H-M   'P 1'
#
loop_
_entity.id
_entity.type
_entity.pdbx_description
1 polymer ?
#
loop_
_entity_poly.entity_id
_entity_poly.type
_entity_poly.pdbx_seq_one_letter_code
_entity_poly.pdbx_strand_id
1 'polypeptide(L)'
;TATKVAIYLLIKYLYLVYGFDLVYSNKIFIFVVLTLSIFAMLGASLIAVFQSNLKKLFAYSSVAQIGYITLGIGIANYNGLIGSTVHIINHSIIKAAIFLAIGCLVFSTKIINVDQLAGLGKKMPIIAICITISTLSLIGIPGTVGFISKWYLVLGSLEKGLWVVVFALAVSSILALIYVGRIIELIWFHAPISGLITEKKVPLEMVTVTILLTIATLYFGVDTRITGDLAKIAVENVLIGEQL
;
A
#
# COMPACT_ATOMS: atom_id res chain seq x y z
N THR A 1 6.70 8.86 4.82
CA THR A 1 6.26 10.20 4.35
C THR A 1 7.22 10.74 3.31
N ALA A 2 8.52 10.85 3.57
CA ALA A 2 9.52 11.41 2.64
C ALA A 2 9.47 10.80 1.23
N THR A 3 9.41 9.48 1.12
CA THR A 3 9.35 8.77 -0.18
C THR A 3 8.14 9.18 -1.03
N LYS A 4 7.00 9.47 -0.40
CA LYS A 4 5.79 9.87 -1.12
C LYS A 4 5.87 11.30 -1.65
N VAL A 5 6.51 12.18 -0.88
CA VAL A 5 6.83 13.55 -1.33
C VAL A 5 7.77 13.50 -2.54
N ALA A 6 8.80 12.65 -2.49
CA ALA A 6 9.71 12.46 -3.61
C ALA A 6 9.00 11.95 -4.88
N ILE A 7 8.06 10.99 -4.74
CA ILE A 7 7.28 10.48 -5.88
C ILE A 7 6.32 11.56 -6.41
N TYR A 8 5.68 12.32 -5.53
CA TYR A 8 4.84 13.44 -5.96
C TYR A 8 5.64 14.50 -6.74
N LEU A 9 6.85 14.81 -6.28
CA LEU A 9 7.75 15.68 -7.03
C LEU A 9 8.15 15.07 -8.38
N LEU A 10 8.40 13.75 -8.42
CA LEU A 10 8.66 13.05 -9.68
C LEU A 10 7.50 13.21 -10.67
N ILE A 11 6.26 13.01 -10.22
CA ILE A 11 5.07 13.22 -11.06
C ILE A 11 5.01 14.67 -11.58
N LYS A 12 5.20 15.65 -10.70
CA LYS A 12 5.25 17.06 -11.10
C LYS A 12 6.33 17.33 -12.14
N TYR A 13 7.54 16.87 -11.93
CA TYR A 13 8.63 17.07 -12.88
C TYR A 13 8.34 16.43 -14.24
N LEU A 14 7.87 15.19 -14.24
CA LEU A 14 7.62 14.46 -15.48
C LEU A 14 6.49 15.09 -16.30
N TYR A 15 5.40 15.48 -15.66
CA TYR A 15 4.20 15.87 -16.38
C TYR A 15 3.96 17.37 -16.43
N LEU A 16 4.45 18.19 -15.48
CA LEU A 16 4.32 19.64 -15.53
C LEU A 16 5.54 20.35 -16.14
N VAL A 17 6.75 19.78 -15.97
CA VAL A 17 7.97 20.42 -16.48
C VAL A 17 8.34 19.90 -17.86
N TYR A 18 8.31 18.57 -18.04
CA TYR A 18 8.61 17.92 -19.33
C TYR A 18 7.39 17.81 -20.24
N GLY A 19 6.19 17.80 -19.68
CA GLY A 19 4.93 17.64 -20.42
C GLY A 19 4.54 16.19 -20.66
N PHE A 20 3.23 15.95 -20.74
CA PHE A 20 2.69 14.61 -20.94
C PHE A 20 3.11 14.01 -22.29
N ASP A 21 3.08 14.82 -23.35
CA ASP A 21 3.40 14.37 -24.72
C ASP A 21 4.84 13.88 -24.85
N LEU A 22 5.79 14.56 -24.20
CA LEU A 22 7.20 14.17 -24.22
C LEU A 22 7.41 12.85 -23.45
N VAL A 23 6.77 12.69 -22.30
CA VAL A 23 6.82 11.46 -21.50
C VAL A 23 6.13 10.32 -22.24
N TYR A 24 4.96 10.59 -22.82
CA TYR A 24 4.16 9.59 -23.54
C TYR A 24 4.85 9.10 -24.82
N SER A 25 5.51 9.98 -25.56
CA SER A 25 6.23 9.64 -26.81
C SER A 25 7.54 8.90 -26.56
N ASN A 26 8.14 9.04 -25.38
CA ASN A 26 9.42 8.40 -25.06
C ASN A 26 9.24 6.93 -24.61
N LYS A 27 9.18 6.03 -25.61
CA LYS A 27 8.99 4.59 -25.39
C LYS A 27 10.08 3.96 -24.49
N ILE A 28 11.33 4.46 -24.59
CA ILE A 28 12.46 3.94 -23.78
C ILE A 28 12.23 4.28 -22.32
N PHE A 29 11.85 5.52 -22.02
CA PHE A 29 11.56 5.96 -20.66
C PHE A 29 10.42 5.12 -20.04
N ILE A 30 9.30 4.97 -20.77
CA ILE A 30 8.16 4.16 -20.34
C ILE A 30 8.59 2.71 -20.06
N PHE A 31 9.34 2.10 -20.98
CA PHE A 31 9.83 0.72 -20.82
C PHE A 31 10.69 0.56 -19.56
N VAL A 32 11.63 1.47 -19.32
CA VAL A 32 12.50 1.46 -18.12
C VAL A 32 11.69 1.60 -16.85
N VAL A 33 10.76 2.57 -16.79
CA VAL A 33 9.94 2.81 -15.60
C VAL A 33 9.03 1.61 -15.31
N LEU A 34 8.37 1.05 -16.31
CA LEU A 34 7.51 -0.14 -16.16
C LEU A 34 8.33 -1.34 -15.67
N THR A 35 9.49 -1.58 -16.26
CA THR A 35 10.36 -2.70 -15.90
C THR A 35 10.83 -2.57 -14.43
N LEU A 36 11.36 -1.41 -14.03
CA LEU A 36 11.79 -1.17 -12.65
C LEU A 36 10.63 -1.26 -11.66
N SER A 37 9.43 -0.80 -12.03
CA SER A 37 8.23 -0.91 -11.20
C SER A 37 7.80 -2.35 -10.96
N ILE A 38 7.84 -3.19 -12.00
CA ILE A 38 7.54 -4.62 -11.90
C ILE A 38 8.56 -5.32 -11.00
N PHE A 39 9.85 -5.04 -11.18
CA PHE A 39 10.89 -5.59 -10.31
C PHE A 39 10.73 -5.15 -8.85
N ALA A 40 10.39 -3.88 -8.61
CA ALA A 40 10.12 -3.39 -7.26
C ALA A 40 8.92 -4.08 -6.63
N MET A 41 7.80 -4.23 -7.37
CA MET A 41 6.60 -4.89 -6.87
C MET A 41 6.84 -6.37 -6.54
N LEU A 42 7.37 -7.13 -7.49
CA LEU A 42 7.54 -8.58 -7.36
C LEU A 42 8.70 -8.92 -6.43
N GLY A 43 9.85 -8.29 -6.62
CA GLY A 43 11.05 -8.55 -5.82
C GLY A 43 10.87 -8.18 -4.36
N ALA A 44 10.35 -6.99 -4.06
CA ALA A 44 10.12 -6.59 -2.69
C ALA A 44 9.01 -7.42 -2.01
N SER A 45 7.94 -7.78 -2.74
CA SER A 45 6.89 -8.68 -2.20
C SER A 45 7.45 -10.07 -1.91
N LEU A 46 8.30 -10.61 -2.79
CA LEU A 46 8.96 -11.89 -2.58
C LEU A 46 9.86 -11.88 -1.34
N ILE A 47 10.68 -10.83 -1.20
CA ILE A 47 11.53 -10.66 -0.01
C ILE A 47 10.67 -10.54 1.25
N ALA A 48 9.52 -9.84 1.20
CA ALA A 48 8.62 -9.71 2.33
C ALA A 48 8.06 -11.05 2.82
N VAL A 49 7.77 -11.99 1.91
CA VAL A 49 7.29 -13.36 2.26
C VAL A 49 8.26 -14.08 3.20
N PHE A 50 9.56 -13.94 2.99
CA PHE A 50 10.59 -14.63 3.77
C PHE A 50 11.07 -13.86 5.00
N GLN A 51 10.51 -12.67 5.29
CA GLN A 51 10.92 -11.91 6.47
C GLN A 51 10.33 -12.48 7.76
N SER A 52 11.21 -12.66 8.75
CA SER A 52 10.81 -13.00 10.12
C SER A 52 10.57 -11.77 10.98
N ASN A 53 11.24 -10.65 10.69
CA ASN A 53 11.07 -9.41 11.43
C ASN A 53 9.89 -8.60 10.89
N LEU A 54 8.92 -8.30 11.76
CA LEU A 54 7.67 -7.62 11.43
C LEU A 54 7.90 -6.23 10.79
N LYS A 55 8.85 -5.45 11.34
CA LYS A 55 9.16 -4.11 10.82
C LYS A 55 9.81 -4.19 9.43
N LYS A 56 10.74 -5.14 9.22
CA LYS A 56 11.38 -5.38 7.92
C LYS A 56 10.37 -5.86 6.89
N LEU A 57 9.47 -6.78 7.26
CA LEU A 57 8.39 -7.26 6.40
C LEU A 57 7.57 -6.09 5.85
N PHE A 58 7.09 -5.20 6.74
CA PHE A 58 6.32 -4.04 6.32
C PHE A 58 7.16 -2.94 5.65
N ALA A 59 8.46 -2.89 5.86
CA ALA A 59 9.35 -2.03 5.10
C ALA A 59 9.45 -2.50 3.63
N TYR A 60 9.71 -3.80 3.40
CA TYR A 60 9.73 -4.36 2.03
C TYR A 60 8.36 -4.27 1.35
N SER A 61 7.27 -4.52 2.08
CA SER A 61 5.94 -4.28 1.50
C SER A 61 5.72 -2.81 1.12
N SER A 62 6.40 -1.83 1.76
CA SER A 62 6.34 -0.43 1.31
C SER A 62 7.09 -0.22 0.00
N VAL A 63 8.23 -0.88 -0.21
CA VAL A 63 8.95 -0.83 -1.49
C VAL A 63 8.08 -1.39 -2.62
N ALA A 64 7.39 -2.51 -2.37
CA ALA A 64 6.45 -3.07 -3.34
C ALA A 64 5.33 -2.07 -3.70
N GLN A 65 4.77 -1.38 -2.70
CA GLN A 65 3.70 -0.39 -2.94
C GLN A 65 4.22 0.87 -3.67
N ILE A 66 5.49 1.25 -3.50
CA ILE A 66 6.12 2.27 -4.34
C ILE A 66 6.16 1.81 -5.79
N GLY A 67 6.45 0.52 -6.02
CA GLY A 67 6.38 -0.08 -7.36
C GLY A 67 5.01 0.10 -8.02
N TYR A 68 3.88 -0.03 -7.27
CA TYR A 68 2.55 0.26 -7.82
C TYR A 68 2.39 1.73 -8.23
N ILE A 69 2.92 2.67 -7.44
CA ILE A 69 2.82 4.09 -7.75
C ILE A 69 3.62 4.41 -9.02
N THR A 70 4.88 3.96 -9.08
CA THR A 70 5.74 4.20 -10.26
C THR A 70 5.23 3.46 -11.50
N LEU A 71 4.56 2.31 -11.32
CA LEU A 71 3.89 1.60 -12.40
C LEU A 71 2.81 2.47 -13.05
N GLY A 72 1.96 3.14 -12.26
CA GLY A 72 0.94 4.05 -12.76
C GLY A 72 1.53 5.21 -13.57
N ILE A 73 2.69 5.73 -13.15
CA ILE A 73 3.46 6.72 -13.92
C ILE A 73 3.91 6.14 -15.25
N GLY A 74 4.46 4.91 -15.24
CA GLY A 74 4.96 4.23 -16.45
C GLY A 74 3.87 3.79 -17.42
N ILE A 75 2.63 3.52 -16.94
CA ILE A 75 1.48 3.26 -17.82
C ILE A 75 1.19 4.50 -18.68
N ALA A 76 1.43 5.69 -18.16
CA ALA A 76 1.33 6.96 -18.87
C ALA A 76 -0.01 7.11 -19.65
N ASN A 77 -1.12 6.88 -18.97
CA ASN A 77 -2.48 7.21 -19.43
C ASN A 77 -3.30 7.73 -18.26
N TYR A 78 -4.49 8.25 -18.52
CA TYR A 78 -5.36 8.87 -17.52
C TYR A 78 -5.63 7.95 -16.33
N ASN A 79 -6.05 6.70 -16.57
CA ASN A 79 -6.34 5.74 -15.51
C ASN A 79 -5.09 5.30 -14.72
N GLY A 80 -3.94 5.16 -15.38
CA GLY A 80 -2.66 4.87 -14.72
C GLY A 80 -2.24 5.98 -13.77
N LEU A 81 -2.37 7.25 -14.19
CA LEU A 81 -2.06 8.41 -13.37
C LEU A 81 -3.02 8.57 -12.19
N ILE A 82 -4.33 8.37 -12.40
CA ILE A 82 -5.31 8.33 -11.30
C ILE A 82 -4.91 7.21 -10.33
N GLY A 83 -4.65 6.00 -10.82
CA GLY A 83 -4.23 4.87 -9.98
C GLY A 83 -3.00 5.19 -9.14
N SER A 84 -1.97 5.82 -9.73
CA SER A 84 -0.77 6.29 -9.04
C SER A 84 -1.09 7.29 -7.94
N THR A 85 -1.85 8.34 -8.26
CA THR A 85 -2.18 9.43 -7.34
C THR A 85 -3.07 8.96 -6.18
N VAL A 86 -4.12 8.18 -6.48
CA VAL A 86 -4.95 7.54 -5.45
C VAL A 86 -4.10 6.62 -4.57
N HIS A 87 -3.15 5.89 -5.16
CA HIS A 87 -2.31 4.97 -4.38
C HIS A 87 -1.37 5.70 -3.42
N ILE A 88 -0.88 6.88 -3.74
CA ILE A 88 -0.10 7.71 -2.80
C ILE A 88 -0.89 8.01 -1.54
N ILE A 89 -2.15 8.43 -1.68
CA ILE A 89 -3.04 8.76 -0.56
C ILE A 89 -3.38 7.48 0.23
N ASN A 90 -3.88 6.48 -0.46
CA ASN A 90 -4.37 5.22 0.12
C ASN A 90 -3.26 4.48 0.88
N HIS A 91 -2.09 4.34 0.27
CA HIS A 91 -0.93 3.72 0.90
C HIS A 91 -0.45 4.52 2.13
N SER A 92 -0.66 5.85 2.16
CA SER A 92 -0.33 6.65 3.34
C SER A 92 -1.18 6.28 4.53
N ILE A 93 -2.49 6.15 4.33
CA ILE A 93 -3.46 5.79 5.37
C ILE A 93 -3.20 4.35 5.85
N ILE A 94 -3.09 3.40 4.92
CA ILE A 94 -2.83 1.99 5.23
C ILE A 94 -1.56 1.83 6.07
N LYS A 95 -0.46 2.45 5.65
CA LYS A 95 0.81 2.31 6.35
C LYS A 95 0.83 3.01 7.70
N ALA A 96 0.16 4.16 7.83
CA ALA A 96 0.00 4.81 9.12
C ALA A 96 -0.76 3.89 10.10
N ALA A 97 -1.87 3.29 9.66
CA ALA A 97 -2.64 2.35 10.47
C ALA A 97 -1.81 1.12 10.88
N ILE A 98 -1.10 0.48 9.93
CA ILE A 98 -0.27 -0.70 10.21
C ILE A 98 0.86 -0.36 11.20
N PHE A 99 1.63 0.71 10.94
CA PHE A 99 2.78 1.03 11.79
C PHE A 99 2.38 1.53 13.17
N LEU A 100 1.24 2.20 13.32
CA LEU A 100 0.70 2.55 14.64
C LEU A 100 0.21 1.32 15.39
N ALA A 101 -0.49 0.39 14.73
CA ALA A 101 -0.91 -0.87 15.34
C ALA A 101 0.30 -1.71 15.81
N ILE A 102 1.35 -1.79 14.98
CA ILE A 102 2.61 -2.43 15.35
C ILE A 102 3.30 -1.65 16.49
N GLY A 103 3.23 -0.33 16.47
CA GLY A 103 3.74 0.53 17.54
C GLY A 103 3.07 0.22 18.88
N CYS A 104 1.74 0.11 18.91
CA CYS A 104 0.97 -0.31 20.10
C CYS A 104 1.39 -1.70 20.58
N LEU A 105 1.55 -2.64 19.64
CA LEU A 105 2.02 -4.00 19.93
C LEU A 105 3.41 -4.00 20.58
N VAL A 106 4.38 -3.38 19.92
CA VAL A 106 5.78 -3.32 20.40
C VAL A 106 5.90 -2.58 21.73
N PHE A 107 5.10 -1.52 21.93
CA PHE A 107 5.08 -0.77 23.19
C PHE A 107 4.64 -1.66 24.36
N SER A 108 3.63 -2.49 24.16
CA SER A 108 3.07 -3.35 25.22
C SER A 108 3.84 -4.65 25.44
N THR A 109 4.36 -5.26 24.37
CA THR A 109 4.84 -6.66 24.39
C THR A 109 6.30 -6.83 23.98
N LYS A 110 6.93 -5.80 23.43
CA LYS A 110 8.28 -5.84 22.80
C LYS A 110 8.41 -6.87 21.66
N ILE A 111 7.29 -7.38 21.12
CA ILE A 111 7.29 -8.30 19.99
C ILE A 111 7.85 -7.62 18.73
N ILE A 112 8.80 -8.29 18.08
CA ILE A 112 9.44 -7.82 16.85
C ILE A 112 9.32 -8.85 15.72
N ASN A 113 9.21 -10.14 16.06
CA ASN A 113 9.16 -11.22 15.08
C ASN A 113 7.73 -11.67 14.77
N VAL A 114 7.52 -12.08 13.53
CA VAL A 114 6.21 -12.52 13.02
C VAL A 114 5.69 -13.73 13.81
N ASP A 115 6.55 -14.70 14.10
CA ASP A 115 6.16 -15.92 14.81
C ASP A 115 5.67 -15.64 16.25
N GLN A 116 6.08 -14.52 16.83
CA GLN A 116 5.64 -14.08 18.16
C GLN A 116 4.21 -13.52 18.18
N LEU A 117 3.56 -13.36 17.01
CA LEU A 117 2.17 -12.89 16.90
C LEU A 117 1.15 -13.98 17.28
N ALA A 118 1.59 -15.24 17.50
CA ALA A 118 0.70 -16.34 17.80
C ALA A 118 -0.24 -16.04 18.98
N GLY A 119 -1.54 -16.13 18.71
CA GLY A 119 -2.62 -15.93 19.69
C GLY A 119 -2.80 -14.49 20.16
N LEU A 120 -2.23 -13.48 19.46
CA LEU A 120 -2.39 -12.06 19.80
C LEU A 120 -3.86 -11.64 19.83
N GLY A 121 -4.71 -12.22 18.97
CA GLY A 121 -6.14 -11.94 18.92
C GLY A 121 -6.86 -12.16 20.25
N LYS A 122 -6.40 -13.10 21.08
CA LYS A 122 -6.95 -13.36 22.42
C LYS A 122 -6.45 -12.38 23.48
N LYS A 123 -5.21 -11.88 23.33
CA LYS A 123 -4.56 -11.00 24.34
C LYS A 123 -4.78 -9.51 24.07
N MET A 124 -4.77 -9.10 22.82
CA MET A 124 -4.92 -7.70 22.38
C MET A 124 -5.89 -7.60 21.20
N PRO A 125 -7.19 -7.93 21.38
CA PRO A 125 -8.14 -8.09 20.27
C PRO A 125 -8.28 -6.82 19.42
N ILE A 126 -8.33 -5.66 20.02
CA ILE A 126 -8.47 -4.38 19.29
C ILE A 126 -7.28 -4.15 18.34
N ILE A 127 -6.05 -4.32 18.85
CA ILE A 127 -4.85 -4.13 18.03
C ILE A 127 -4.75 -5.22 16.95
N ALA A 128 -5.12 -6.46 17.28
CA ALA A 128 -5.18 -7.58 16.34
C ALA A 128 -6.16 -7.29 15.19
N ILE A 129 -7.35 -6.77 15.47
CA ILE A 129 -8.34 -6.35 14.46
C ILE A 129 -7.76 -5.22 13.61
N CYS A 130 -7.14 -4.21 14.21
CA CYS A 130 -6.53 -3.11 13.45
C CYS A 130 -5.43 -3.61 12.50
N ILE A 131 -4.55 -4.52 12.96
CA ILE A 131 -3.52 -5.14 12.10
C ILE A 131 -4.19 -5.90 10.97
N THR A 132 -5.20 -6.74 11.26
CA THR A 132 -5.91 -7.56 10.27
C THR A 132 -6.55 -6.69 9.19
N ILE A 133 -7.38 -5.72 9.55
CA ILE A 133 -8.08 -4.87 8.58
C ILE A 133 -7.09 -4.07 7.72
N SER A 134 -6.08 -3.45 8.36
CA SER A 134 -5.11 -2.64 7.63
C SER A 134 -4.23 -3.46 6.70
N THR A 135 -3.90 -4.71 7.06
CA THR A 135 -3.13 -5.61 6.20
C THR A 135 -3.98 -6.21 5.07
N LEU A 136 -5.27 -6.47 5.29
CA LEU A 136 -6.21 -6.83 4.22
C LEU A 136 -6.37 -5.69 3.20
N SER A 137 -6.38 -4.45 3.69
CA SER A 137 -6.36 -3.27 2.81
C SER A 137 -5.06 -3.17 1.99
N LEU A 138 -3.92 -3.59 2.55
CA LEU A 138 -2.64 -3.63 1.82
C LEU A 138 -2.67 -4.64 0.65
N ILE A 139 -3.33 -5.79 0.82
CA ILE A 139 -3.57 -6.76 -0.27
C ILE A 139 -4.42 -6.12 -1.37
N GLY A 140 -5.37 -5.27 -1.00
CA GLY A 140 -6.34 -4.65 -1.90
C GLY A 140 -7.61 -5.48 -2.04
N ILE A 141 -8.16 -5.96 -0.91
CA ILE A 141 -9.45 -6.66 -0.91
C ILE A 141 -10.57 -5.65 -1.21
N PRO A 142 -11.58 -6.02 -2.04
CA PRO A 142 -12.75 -5.17 -2.29
C PRO A 142 -13.38 -4.65 -1.00
N GLY A 143 -13.83 -3.38 -1.00
CA GLY A 143 -14.34 -2.71 0.19
C GLY A 143 -13.26 -2.06 1.06
N THR A 144 -11.99 -2.14 0.66
CA THR A 144 -10.88 -1.43 1.30
C THR A 144 -10.24 -0.43 0.36
N VAL A 145 -9.63 0.60 0.94
CA VAL A 145 -8.99 1.69 0.17
C VAL A 145 -7.88 1.19 -0.77
N GLY A 146 -7.21 0.09 -0.45
CA GLY A 146 -6.14 -0.47 -1.28
C GLY A 146 -6.63 -1.06 -2.60
N PHE A 147 -7.89 -1.51 -2.67
CA PHE A 147 -8.49 -2.05 -3.89
C PHE A 147 -8.63 -0.98 -4.98
N ILE A 148 -9.09 0.21 -4.61
CA ILE A 148 -9.47 1.26 -5.56
C ILE A 148 -8.31 1.66 -6.47
N SER A 149 -7.14 1.92 -5.89
CA SER A 149 -5.96 2.30 -6.66
C SER A 149 -5.46 1.18 -7.57
N LYS A 150 -5.48 -0.07 -7.10
CA LYS A 150 -5.10 -1.23 -7.93
C LYS A 150 -6.07 -1.43 -9.09
N TRP A 151 -7.36 -1.19 -8.88
CA TRP A 151 -8.36 -1.24 -9.93
C TRP A 151 -8.06 -0.25 -11.06
N TYR A 152 -7.76 1.01 -10.73
CA TYR A 152 -7.36 1.99 -11.73
C TYR A 152 -6.07 1.60 -12.49
N LEU A 153 -5.09 1.02 -11.81
CA LEU A 153 -3.86 0.53 -12.45
C LEU A 153 -4.15 -0.61 -13.43
N VAL A 154 -5.06 -1.53 -13.08
CA VAL A 154 -5.51 -2.60 -13.98
C VAL A 154 -6.22 -2.01 -15.19
N LEU A 155 -7.17 -1.10 -14.99
CA LEU A 155 -7.88 -0.43 -16.08
C LEU A 155 -6.92 0.28 -17.04
N GLY A 156 -6.01 1.09 -16.52
CA GLY A 156 -5.01 1.78 -17.34
C GLY A 156 -4.09 0.83 -18.09
N SER A 157 -3.74 -0.30 -17.50
CA SER A 157 -2.94 -1.34 -18.17
C SER A 157 -3.70 -2.03 -19.29
N LEU A 158 -4.98 -2.34 -19.08
CA LEU A 158 -5.84 -2.98 -20.09
C LEU A 158 -6.09 -2.06 -21.28
N GLU A 159 -6.34 -0.77 -21.05
CA GLU A 159 -6.51 0.24 -22.12
C GLU A 159 -5.31 0.30 -23.07
N LYS A 160 -4.11 0.06 -22.56
CA LYS A 160 -2.87 0.00 -23.37
C LYS A 160 -2.49 -1.40 -23.86
N GLY A 161 -3.29 -2.42 -23.57
CA GLY A 161 -2.99 -3.81 -23.93
C GLY A 161 -1.78 -4.39 -23.17
N LEU A 162 -1.41 -3.84 -22.03
CA LEU A 162 -0.24 -4.24 -21.23
C LEU A 162 -0.56 -5.46 -20.33
N TRP A 163 -0.88 -6.60 -20.94
CA TRP A 163 -1.28 -7.82 -20.23
C TRP A 163 -0.21 -8.33 -19.24
N VAL A 164 1.07 -8.16 -19.58
CA VAL A 164 2.19 -8.52 -18.69
C VAL A 164 2.13 -7.72 -17.39
N VAL A 165 1.75 -6.45 -17.46
CA VAL A 165 1.59 -5.58 -16.28
C VAL A 165 0.40 -6.03 -15.43
N VAL A 166 -0.73 -6.36 -16.08
CA VAL A 166 -1.92 -6.91 -15.37
C VAL A 166 -1.56 -8.20 -14.62
N PHE A 167 -0.83 -9.09 -15.30
CA PHE A 167 -0.35 -10.33 -14.67
C PHE A 167 0.60 -10.05 -13.48
N ALA A 168 1.54 -9.12 -13.64
CA ALA A 168 2.45 -8.74 -12.57
C ALA A 168 1.71 -8.13 -11.35
N LEU A 169 0.66 -7.32 -11.58
CA LEU A 169 -0.22 -6.79 -10.54
C LEU A 169 -0.92 -7.91 -9.76
N ALA A 170 -1.45 -8.90 -10.47
CA ALA A 170 -2.11 -10.07 -9.86
C ALA A 170 -1.12 -10.88 -9.02
N VAL A 171 0.05 -11.23 -9.58
CA VAL A 171 1.09 -12.00 -8.87
C VAL A 171 1.58 -11.26 -7.63
N SER A 172 1.82 -9.95 -7.72
CA SER A 172 2.24 -9.14 -6.55
C SER A 172 1.16 -9.11 -5.46
N SER A 173 -0.12 -9.10 -5.83
CA SER A 173 -1.23 -9.18 -4.86
C SER A 173 -1.33 -10.57 -4.20
N ILE A 174 -1.04 -11.64 -4.95
CA ILE A 174 -0.95 -13.01 -4.39
C ILE A 174 0.23 -13.12 -3.42
N LEU A 175 1.40 -12.57 -3.76
CA LEU A 175 2.53 -12.54 -2.84
C LEU A 175 2.19 -11.76 -1.55
N ALA A 176 1.44 -10.65 -1.67
CA ALA A 176 0.97 -9.91 -0.52
C ALA A 176 0.00 -10.74 0.34
N LEU A 177 -0.90 -11.51 -0.28
CA LEU A 177 -1.80 -12.42 0.41
C LEU A 177 -1.03 -13.49 1.22
N ILE A 178 0.10 -14.00 0.70
CA ILE A 178 0.90 -15.02 1.39
C ILE A 178 1.47 -14.48 2.70
N TYR A 179 2.19 -13.34 2.69
CA TYR A 179 2.78 -12.82 3.94
C TYR A 179 1.74 -12.23 4.90
N VAL A 180 0.65 -11.66 4.40
CA VAL A 180 -0.45 -11.17 5.24
C VAL A 180 -1.25 -12.34 5.81
N GLY A 181 -1.53 -13.37 4.99
CA GLY A 181 -2.21 -14.59 5.42
C GLY A 181 -1.48 -15.25 6.59
N ARG A 182 -0.13 -15.38 6.51
CA ARG A 182 0.69 -15.89 7.62
C ARG A 182 0.53 -15.04 8.90
N ILE A 183 0.47 -13.71 8.79
CA ILE A 183 0.26 -12.83 9.95
C ILE A 183 -1.12 -13.06 10.56
N ILE A 184 -2.17 -13.11 9.73
CA ILE A 184 -3.56 -13.31 10.18
C ILE A 184 -3.72 -14.70 10.81
N GLU A 185 -3.15 -15.74 10.19
CA GLU A 185 -3.15 -17.10 10.70
C GLU A 185 -2.55 -17.14 12.12
N LEU A 186 -1.36 -16.59 12.31
CA LEU A 186 -0.70 -16.54 13.61
C LEU A 186 -1.52 -15.78 14.66
N ILE A 187 -2.08 -14.64 14.30
CA ILE A 187 -2.87 -13.80 15.23
C ILE A 187 -4.11 -14.55 15.74
N TRP A 188 -4.84 -15.24 14.87
CA TRP A 188 -6.18 -15.71 15.18
C TRP A 188 -6.29 -17.21 15.44
N PHE A 189 -5.49 -18.05 14.76
CA PHE A 189 -5.67 -19.49 14.76
C PHE A 189 -4.65 -20.25 15.64
N HIS A 190 -3.60 -19.57 16.09
CA HIS A 190 -2.61 -20.18 16.97
C HIS A 190 -2.90 -19.90 18.46
N ALA A 191 -2.40 -20.79 19.32
CA ALA A 191 -2.45 -20.59 20.77
C ALA A 191 -1.48 -19.45 21.18
N PRO A 192 -1.82 -18.67 22.20
CA PRO A 192 -0.92 -17.66 22.73
C PRO A 192 0.38 -18.30 23.25
N ILE A 193 1.51 -17.69 22.90
CA ILE A 193 2.81 -18.12 23.41
C ILE A 193 2.82 -17.97 24.93
N SER A 194 3.26 -19.04 25.64
CA SER A 194 3.47 -19.00 27.09
C SER A 194 4.55 -17.97 27.42
N GLY A 195 4.24 -17.03 28.30
CA GLY A 195 5.18 -15.97 28.68
C GLY A 195 5.05 -14.66 27.89
N LEU A 196 4.06 -14.52 27.01
CA LEU A 196 3.71 -13.24 26.41
C LEU A 196 3.08 -12.34 27.47
N ILE A 197 3.94 -11.61 28.17
CA ILE A 197 3.53 -10.68 29.22
C ILE A 197 3.25 -9.34 28.55
N THR A 198 2.05 -8.80 28.73
CA THR A 198 1.78 -7.39 28.45
C THR A 198 2.44 -6.56 29.56
N GLU A 199 3.65 -6.04 29.30
CA GLU A 199 4.40 -5.30 30.32
C GLU A 199 3.77 -3.94 30.65
N LYS A 200 3.17 -3.31 29.64
CA LYS A 200 2.58 -1.97 29.78
C LYS A 200 1.24 -1.88 29.06
N LYS A 201 0.29 -1.19 29.69
CA LYS A 201 -0.94 -0.80 28.99
C LYS A 201 -0.61 0.21 27.89
N VAL A 202 -1.16 0.01 26.72
CA VAL A 202 -1.00 0.95 25.59
C VAL A 202 -1.75 2.25 25.93
N PRO A 203 -1.13 3.43 25.75
CA PRO A 203 -1.81 4.71 25.93
C PRO A 203 -3.07 4.79 25.05
N LEU A 204 -4.13 5.35 25.63
CA LEU A 204 -5.44 5.43 24.95
C LEU A 204 -5.35 6.23 23.64
N GLU A 205 -4.53 7.26 23.61
CA GLU A 205 -4.31 8.11 22.44
C GLU A 205 -3.72 7.32 21.27
N MET A 206 -2.79 6.40 21.53
CA MET A 206 -2.24 5.53 20.48
C MET A 206 -3.30 4.57 19.93
N VAL A 207 -4.13 4.01 20.82
CA VAL A 207 -5.20 3.08 20.42
C VAL A 207 -6.26 3.81 19.60
N THR A 208 -6.72 4.98 20.05
CA THR A 208 -7.76 5.75 19.36
C THR A 208 -7.31 6.18 17.96
N VAL A 209 -6.09 6.70 17.80
CA VAL A 209 -5.56 7.09 16.48
C VAL A 209 -5.41 5.86 15.57
N THR A 210 -4.98 4.72 16.11
CA THR A 210 -4.89 3.46 15.35
C THR A 210 -6.27 3.01 14.84
N ILE A 211 -7.30 3.06 15.70
CA ILE A 211 -8.67 2.72 15.33
C ILE A 211 -9.20 3.67 14.25
N LEU A 212 -9.02 4.99 14.43
CA LEU A 212 -9.48 5.99 13.47
C LEU A 212 -8.85 5.77 12.09
N LEU A 213 -7.55 5.51 12.02
CA LEU A 213 -6.88 5.23 10.75
C LEU A 213 -7.32 3.89 10.13
N THR A 214 -7.60 2.88 10.97
CA THR A 214 -8.13 1.60 10.50
C THR A 214 -9.54 1.78 9.93
N ILE A 215 -10.41 2.56 10.58
CA ILE A 215 -11.73 2.91 10.07
C ILE A 215 -11.59 3.69 8.75
N ALA A 216 -10.64 4.61 8.66
CA ALA A 216 -10.38 5.37 7.43
C ALA A 216 -10.01 4.44 6.25
N THR A 217 -9.31 3.30 6.48
CA THR A 217 -9.01 2.34 5.41
C THR A 217 -10.25 1.65 4.85
N LEU A 218 -11.30 1.49 5.65
CA LEU A 218 -12.59 0.95 5.21
C LEU A 218 -13.46 2.06 4.59
N TYR A 219 -13.56 3.20 5.27
CA TYR A 219 -14.39 4.31 4.82
C TYR A 219 -14.03 4.77 3.41
N PHE A 220 -12.74 5.08 3.17
CA PHE A 220 -12.27 5.49 1.84
C PHE A 220 -12.23 4.34 0.83
N GLY A 221 -12.39 3.09 1.26
CA GLY A 221 -12.57 1.93 0.38
C GLY A 221 -14.01 1.79 -0.15
N VAL A 222 -14.99 2.30 0.61
CA VAL A 222 -16.42 2.29 0.24
C VAL A 222 -16.81 3.62 -0.41
N ASP A 223 -16.47 4.74 0.23
CA ASP A 223 -16.69 6.08 -0.32
C ASP A 223 -15.40 6.62 -0.95
N THR A 224 -15.31 6.48 -2.27
CA THR A 224 -14.13 6.89 -3.04
C THR A 224 -14.19 8.33 -3.51
N ARG A 225 -15.29 9.07 -3.25
CA ARG A 225 -15.50 10.43 -3.75
C ARG A 225 -14.35 11.35 -3.36
N ILE A 226 -13.94 11.37 -2.10
CA ILE A 226 -12.88 12.27 -1.63
C ILE A 226 -11.53 11.93 -2.28
N THR A 227 -11.09 10.67 -2.18
CA THR A 227 -9.76 10.27 -2.68
C THR A 227 -9.72 10.21 -4.21
N GLY A 228 -10.81 9.77 -4.83
CA GLY A 228 -10.93 9.65 -6.29
C GLY A 228 -11.07 11.02 -6.96
N ASP A 229 -11.93 11.88 -6.46
CA ASP A 229 -12.14 13.20 -7.07
C ASP A 229 -10.91 14.11 -6.88
N LEU A 230 -10.25 14.08 -5.72
CA LEU A 230 -8.99 14.78 -5.53
C LEU A 230 -7.91 14.28 -6.51
N ALA A 231 -7.84 12.98 -6.76
CA ALA A 231 -6.88 12.42 -7.71
C ALA A 231 -7.21 12.81 -9.15
N LYS A 232 -8.49 12.79 -9.54
CA LYS A 232 -8.94 13.24 -10.87
C LYS A 232 -8.57 14.72 -11.09
N ILE A 233 -8.95 15.61 -10.17
CA ILE A 233 -8.60 17.03 -10.25
C ILE A 233 -7.08 17.22 -10.36
N ALA A 234 -6.29 16.47 -9.56
CA ALA A 234 -4.84 16.56 -9.62
C ALA A 234 -4.28 16.10 -10.97
N VAL A 235 -4.82 15.02 -11.55
CA VAL A 235 -4.39 14.49 -12.84
C VAL A 235 -4.85 15.40 -13.98
N GLU A 236 -6.08 15.90 -13.94
CA GLU A 236 -6.60 16.85 -14.92
C GLU A 236 -5.76 18.13 -14.97
N ASN A 237 -5.40 18.70 -13.80
CA ASN A 237 -4.52 19.86 -13.73
C ASN A 237 -3.11 19.58 -14.29
N VAL A 238 -2.64 18.35 -14.16
CA VAL A 238 -1.35 17.93 -14.74
C VAL A 238 -1.44 17.78 -16.25
N LEU A 239 -2.57 17.31 -16.78
CA LEU A 239 -2.78 17.10 -18.22
C LEU A 239 -3.21 18.40 -18.94
N ILE A 240 -3.98 19.28 -18.28
CA ILE A 240 -4.47 20.56 -18.83
C ILE A 240 -3.40 21.64 -18.72
N GLY A 241 -2.48 21.56 -17.78
CA GLY A 241 -1.37 22.51 -17.61
C GLY A 241 -0.45 22.62 -18.83
N GLU A 242 -0.63 21.78 -19.85
CA GLU A 242 0.01 21.86 -21.17
C GLU A 242 -0.65 22.89 -22.11
N GLN A 243 -1.79 23.51 -21.71
CA GLN A 243 -2.52 24.46 -22.56
C GLN A 243 -2.32 25.93 -22.13
N LEU A 244 -1.46 26.19 -21.13
CA LEU A 244 -1.06 27.52 -20.69
C LEU A 244 0.43 27.75 -20.89
#